data_029477d23a45a48ed1577d59d6ff4fc7
#
_entry.id   029477d23a45a48ed1577d59d6ff4fc7
#
_cell.length_a   1.000
_cell.length_b   1.000
_cell.length_c   1.000
_cell.angle_alpha   90.00
_cell.angle_beta   90.00
_cell.angle_gamma   90.00
#
_symmetry.space_group_name_H-M   'P 1'
#
loop_
_entity.id
_entity.type
_entity.pdbx_description
1 polymer ?
#
loop_
_entity_poly.entity_id
_entity_poly.type
_entity_poly.pdbx_seq_one_letter_code
_entity_poly.pdbx_strand_id
1 'polypeptide(L)'
;MSKLITEQRLEKFARVATARQDMTVIIENVHDPHNIGAVMRTCDSVGIQELYILYTEDHLEESRLDHVKGSATGVRKWLNIHLYREVKSCFTAVKKKYDYVYATHLGKDSKSLYDLEVTGKVAFLFGNEKEGISEEAVAYTDGNFTIPQYGMVNSLNISVACAITLYEACRQREAAGLYEEGEFNEELYNHYIAQHNVRYNL
;
A
#
# COMPACT_ATOMS: atom_id res chain seq x y z
N MET A 1 -25.47 -8.77 22.95
CA MET A 1 -26.30 -7.89 22.08
C MET A 1 -25.56 -7.71 20.77
N SER A 2 -26.10 -8.27 19.68
CA SER A 2 -25.56 -8.06 18.34
C SER A 2 -25.73 -6.57 18.00
N LYS A 3 -24.62 -5.86 17.71
CA LYS A 3 -24.72 -4.50 17.20
C LYS A 3 -25.09 -4.58 15.72
N LEU A 4 -26.35 -4.38 15.40
CA LEU A 4 -26.79 -4.17 14.02
C LEU A 4 -25.91 -3.10 13.36
N ILE A 5 -25.58 -3.30 12.10
CA ILE A 5 -24.84 -2.30 11.32
C ILE A 5 -25.72 -1.06 11.22
N THR A 6 -25.20 0.11 11.62
CA THR A 6 -25.93 1.37 11.49
C THR A 6 -25.96 1.83 10.04
N GLU A 7 -26.99 2.56 9.64
CA GLU A 7 -27.12 3.16 8.30
C GLU A 7 -25.89 3.98 7.92
N GLN A 8 -25.41 4.85 8.80
CA GLN A 8 -24.18 5.63 8.62
C GLN A 8 -22.95 4.75 8.32
N ARG A 9 -22.91 3.53 8.85
CA ARG A 9 -21.80 2.62 8.60
C ARG A 9 -21.92 1.93 7.24
N LEU A 10 -23.12 1.61 6.82
CA LEU A 10 -23.40 1.09 5.48
C LEU A 10 -23.05 2.13 4.41
N GLU A 11 -23.45 3.39 4.60
CA GLU A 11 -23.09 4.52 3.74
C GLU A 11 -21.56 4.67 3.64
N LYS A 12 -20.86 4.56 4.78
CA LYS A 12 -19.38 4.59 4.78
C LYS A 12 -18.79 3.45 3.97
N PHE A 13 -19.32 2.23 4.11
CA PHE A 13 -18.85 1.08 3.33
C PHE A 13 -19.09 1.27 1.84
N ALA A 14 -20.26 1.76 1.45
CA ALA A 14 -20.59 2.06 0.06
C ALA A 14 -19.64 3.11 -0.52
N ARG A 15 -19.46 4.23 0.17
CA ARG A 15 -18.52 5.28 -0.25
C ARG A 15 -17.08 4.75 -0.42
N VAL A 16 -16.59 3.95 0.53
CA VAL A 16 -15.24 3.39 0.45
C VAL A 16 -15.14 2.36 -0.68
N ALA A 17 -16.17 1.57 -0.93
CA ALA A 17 -16.20 0.61 -2.03
C ALA A 17 -16.22 1.28 -3.41
N THR A 18 -16.69 2.53 -3.51
CA THR A 18 -16.66 3.34 -4.73
C THR A 18 -15.32 4.07 -4.91
N ALA A 19 -14.72 4.56 -3.82
CA ALA A 19 -13.52 5.39 -3.85
C ALA A 19 -12.20 4.60 -3.92
N ARG A 20 -12.22 3.29 -4.18
CA ARG A 20 -11.00 2.48 -4.28
C ARG A 20 -10.19 2.83 -5.51
N GLN A 21 -8.86 2.82 -5.35
CA GLN A 21 -7.93 3.30 -6.35
C GLN A 21 -7.07 2.16 -6.91
N ASP A 22 -6.82 2.21 -8.20
CA ASP A 22 -5.92 1.30 -8.93
C ASP A 22 -4.44 1.66 -8.67
N MET A 23 -4.07 1.68 -7.41
CA MET A 23 -2.68 1.84 -6.97
C MET A 23 -2.38 0.92 -5.80
N THR A 24 -1.11 0.58 -5.62
CA THR A 24 -0.67 -0.29 -4.52
C THR A 24 0.72 0.06 -4.02
N VAL A 25 1.10 -0.58 -2.92
CA VAL A 25 2.43 -0.50 -2.32
C VAL A 25 3.04 -1.90 -2.25
N ILE A 26 4.32 -1.97 -2.53
CA ILE A 26 5.19 -3.11 -2.28
C ILE A 26 6.19 -2.68 -1.22
N ILE A 27 6.30 -3.42 -0.13
CA ILE A 27 7.35 -3.20 0.87
C ILE A 27 8.29 -4.40 0.89
N GLU A 28 9.58 -4.15 0.68
CA GLU A 28 10.62 -5.18 0.64
C GLU A 28 11.44 -5.17 1.93
N ASN A 29 11.50 -6.32 2.60
CA ASN A 29 12.33 -6.56 3.80
C ASN A 29 12.14 -5.52 4.91
N VAL A 30 10.92 -5.01 5.09
CA VAL A 30 10.59 -4.08 6.17
C VAL A 30 10.24 -4.86 7.41
N HIS A 31 11.06 -4.73 8.46
CA HIS A 31 10.97 -5.57 9.66
C HIS A 31 10.20 -4.94 10.81
N ASP A 32 10.17 -3.60 10.90
CA ASP A 32 9.49 -2.92 11.99
C ASP A 32 7.96 -3.00 11.84
N PRO A 33 7.26 -3.69 12.75
CA PRO A 33 5.80 -3.79 12.72
C PRO A 33 5.09 -2.44 12.81
N HIS A 34 5.71 -1.43 13.43
CA HIS A 34 5.15 -0.08 13.52
C HIS A 34 5.15 0.60 12.16
N ASN A 35 6.24 0.45 11.38
CA ASN A 35 6.31 0.97 10.01
C ASN A 35 5.29 0.28 9.11
N ILE A 36 5.20 -1.05 9.17
CA ILE A 36 4.20 -1.81 8.40
C ILE A 36 2.77 -1.37 8.76
N GLY A 37 2.48 -1.23 10.05
CA GLY A 37 1.18 -0.77 10.53
C GLY A 37 0.84 0.66 10.10
N ALA A 38 1.82 1.56 10.04
CA ALA A 38 1.67 2.92 9.54
C ALA A 38 1.42 2.93 8.03
N VAL A 39 2.18 2.15 7.25
CA VAL A 39 1.97 1.97 5.80
C VAL A 39 0.56 1.46 5.52
N MET A 40 0.09 0.42 6.23
CA MET A 40 -1.26 -0.09 6.08
C MET A 40 -2.33 0.98 6.30
N ARG A 41 -2.18 1.83 7.33
CA ARG A 41 -3.12 2.93 7.59
C ARG A 41 -3.11 3.96 6.49
N THR A 42 -1.95 4.30 5.98
CA THR A 42 -1.82 5.24 4.86
C THR A 42 -2.46 4.66 3.59
N CYS A 43 -2.23 3.38 3.29
CA CYS A 43 -2.87 2.70 2.16
C CYS A 43 -4.40 2.77 2.26
N ASP A 44 -4.97 2.41 3.41
CA ASP A 44 -6.44 2.48 3.60
C ASP A 44 -6.97 3.92 3.48
N SER A 45 -6.21 4.91 3.99
CA SER A 45 -6.65 6.32 3.97
C SER A 45 -6.77 6.92 2.58
N VAL A 46 -5.96 6.47 1.63
CA VAL A 46 -5.97 6.94 0.23
C VAL A 46 -6.72 6.01 -0.73
N GLY A 47 -7.45 5.03 -0.22
CA GLY A 47 -8.29 4.15 -1.04
C GLY A 47 -7.56 2.93 -1.64
N ILE A 48 -6.35 2.60 -1.23
CA ILE A 48 -5.66 1.37 -1.62
C ILE A 48 -6.34 0.17 -0.96
N GLN A 49 -6.57 -0.89 -1.74
CA GLN A 49 -7.15 -2.14 -1.26
C GLN A 49 -6.11 -3.24 -1.04
N GLU A 50 -5.02 -3.24 -1.79
CA GLU A 50 -4.02 -4.31 -1.80
C GLU A 50 -2.68 -3.79 -1.30
N LEU A 51 -1.96 -4.62 -0.53
CA LEU A 51 -0.59 -4.36 -0.08
C LEU A 51 0.24 -5.61 -0.33
N TYR A 52 1.38 -5.46 -0.98
CA TYR A 52 2.33 -6.53 -1.24
C TYR A 52 3.49 -6.43 -0.26
N ILE A 53 3.75 -7.53 0.45
CA ILE A 53 4.86 -7.65 1.39
C ILE A 53 5.82 -8.69 0.84
N LEU A 54 7.02 -8.28 0.51
CA LEU A 54 8.08 -9.12 -0.03
C LEU A 54 9.18 -9.30 1.02
N TYR A 55 9.41 -10.53 1.41
CA TYR A 55 10.50 -10.92 2.31
C TYR A 55 11.39 -11.94 1.62
N THR A 56 12.58 -11.52 1.20
CA THR A 56 13.57 -12.37 0.53
C THR A 56 14.61 -12.93 1.48
N GLU A 57 14.69 -12.43 2.71
CA GLU A 57 15.66 -12.87 3.71
C GLU A 57 15.24 -14.16 4.39
N ASP A 58 16.19 -15.11 4.52
CA ASP A 58 15.96 -16.46 5.05
C ASP A 58 15.65 -16.49 6.57
N HIS A 59 15.92 -15.40 7.29
CA HIS A 59 15.88 -15.35 8.75
C HIS A 59 14.58 -14.80 9.33
N LEU A 60 13.57 -14.59 8.50
CA LEU A 60 12.28 -14.11 9.04
C LEU A 60 11.54 -15.25 9.73
N GLU A 61 11.57 -15.20 11.06
CA GLU A 61 10.72 -16.05 11.88
C GLU A 61 9.24 -15.82 11.52
N GLU A 62 8.48 -16.90 11.36
CA GLU A 62 7.02 -16.84 11.14
C GLU A 62 6.31 -16.01 12.22
N SER A 63 6.88 -15.98 13.44
CA SER A 63 6.42 -15.15 14.56
C SER A 63 6.35 -13.65 14.23
N ARG A 64 7.25 -13.13 13.38
CA ARG A 64 7.21 -11.71 12.96
C ARG A 64 6.06 -11.43 11.99
N LEU A 65 5.67 -12.42 11.18
CA LEU A 65 4.46 -12.31 10.36
C LEU A 65 3.20 -12.27 11.22
N ASP A 66 3.21 -12.92 12.36
CA ASP A 66 2.12 -12.83 13.33
C ASP A 66 2.09 -11.49 14.05
N HIS A 67 3.23 -10.83 14.24
CA HIS A 67 3.28 -9.45 14.71
C HIS A 67 2.73 -8.45 13.68
N VAL A 68 2.96 -8.66 12.38
CA VAL A 68 2.25 -7.92 11.32
C VAL A 68 0.74 -8.14 11.43
N LYS A 69 0.32 -9.37 11.79
CA LYS A 69 -1.09 -9.69 12.07
C LYS A 69 -1.61 -8.96 13.33
N GLY A 70 -0.78 -8.66 14.32
CA GLY A 70 -1.16 -8.03 15.58
C GLY A 70 -1.04 -6.51 15.62
N SER A 71 -0.05 -5.91 14.95
CA SER A 71 0.31 -4.48 15.07
C SER A 71 -0.64 -3.52 14.38
N ALA A 72 -1.36 -3.97 13.36
CA ALA A 72 -2.31 -3.15 12.60
C ALA A 72 -3.76 -3.33 13.08
N THR A 73 -3.96 -3.32 14.42
CA THR A 73 -5.28 -3.51 15.04
C THR A 73 -6.35 -2.63 14.38
N GLY A 74 -7.18 -3.25 13.57
CA GLY A 74 -8.36 -2.63 12.95
C GLY A 74 -8.25 -2.27 11.46
N VAL A 75 -7.06 -2.04 10.90
CA VAL A 75 -6.89 -1.68 9.47
C VAL A 75 -6.69 -2.92 8.60
N ARG A 76 -5.96 -3.91 9.08
CA ARG A 76 -5.63 -5.13 8.32
C ARG A 76 -6.82 -5.81 7.66
N LYS A 77 -7.98 -5.82 8.33
CA LYS A 77 -9.22 -6.41 7.82
C LYS A 77 -9.84 -5.67 6.63
N TRP A 78 -9.33 -4.47 6.33
CA TRP A 78 -9.78 -3.63 5.22
C TRP A 78 -8.85 -3.69 4.02
N LEU A 79 -7.69 -4.38 4.14
CA LEU A 79 -6.68 -4.54 3.12
C LEU A 79 -6.48 -6.01 2.79
N ASN A 80 -6.30 -6.30 1.52
CA ASN A 80 -5.84 -7.60 1.03
C ASN A 80 -4.30 -7.61 1.07
N ILE A 81 -3.73 -8.38 1.98
CA ILE A 81 -2.28 -8.46 2.14
C ILE A 81 -1.76 -9.69 1.41
N HIS A 82 -0.87 -9.48 0.47
CA HIS A 82 -0.19 -10.50 -0.30
C HIS A 82 1.25 -10.65 0.18
N LEU A 83 1.61 -11.85 0.66
CA LEU A 83 2.94 -12.15 1.16
C LEU A 83 3.72 -12.99 0.15
N TYR A 84 4.93 -12.55 -0.17
CA TYR A 84 5.84 -13.22 -1.08
C TYR A 84 7.22 -13.44 -0.44
N ARG A 85 7.89 -14.52 -0.86
CA ARG A 85 9.27 -14.86 -0.48
C ARG A 85 10.25 -14.74 -1.65
N GLU A 86 9.74 -14.58 -2.85
CA GLU A 86 10.54 -14.50 -4.07
C GLU A 86 10.15 -13.26 -4.87
N VAL A 87 11.15 -12.50 -5.31
CA VAL A 87 11.01 -11.28 -6.10
C VAL A 87 10.18 -11.54 -7.35
N LYS A 88 10.58 -12.55 -8.15
CA LYS A 88 9.90 -12.88 -9.41
C LYS A 88 8.41 -13.18 -9.22
N SER A 89 8.05 -13.94 -8.20
CA SER A 89 6.66 -14.30 -7.92
C SER A 89 5.83 -13.08 -7.52
N CYS A 90 6.39 -12.19 -6.68
CA CYS A 90 5.77 -10.94 -6.27
C CYS A 90 5.49 -10.04 -7.49
N PHE A 91 6.52 -9.73 -8.26
CA PHE A 91 6.38 -8.82 -9.41
C PHE A 91 5.53 -9.40 -10.54
N THR A 92 5.53 -10.73 -10.72
CA THR A 92 4.61 -11.38 -11.66
C THR A 92 3.15 -11.14 -11.25
N ALA A 93 2.83 -11.17 -9.97
CA ALA A 93 1.48 -10.89 -9.48
C ALA A 93 1.13 -9.40 -9.59
N VAL A 94 2.06 -8.52 -9.23
CA VAL A 94 1.88 -7.06 -9.32
C VAL A 94 1.65 -6.62 -10.76
N LYS A 95 2.51 -7.03 -11.70
CA LYS A 95 2.43 -6.63 -13.12
C LYS A 95 1.22 -7.20 -13.88
N LYS A 96 0.44 -8.10 -13.28
CA LYS A 96 -0.86 -8.52 -13.82
C LYS A 96 -1.96 -7.47 -13.58
N LYS A 97 -1.79 -6.59 -12.59
CA LYS A 97 -2.81 -5.63 -12.15
C LYS A 97 -2.40 -4.18 -12.34
N TYR A 98 -1.10 -3.91 -12.28
CA TYR A 98 -0.53 -2.57 -12.32
C TYR A 98 0.41 -2.43 -13.52
N ASP A 99 0.25 -1.35 -14.25
CA ASP A 99 0.96 -1.11 -15.52
C ASP A 99 2.39 -0.63 -15.28
N TYR A 100 2.62 0.10 -14.16
CA TYR A 100 3.92 0.66 -13.81
C TYR A 100 4.29 0.35 -12.37
N VAL A 101 5.57 0.10 -12.16
CA VAL A 101 6.18 -0.05 -10.83
C VAL A 101 7.28 1.00 -10.67
N TYR A 102 7.10 1.92 -9.72
CA TYR A 102 8.08 2.94 -9.40
C TYR A 102 8.73 2.67 -8.05
N ALA A 103 10.06 2.74 -8.00
CA ALA A 103 10.84 2.50 -6.77
C ALA A 103 11.34 3.80 -6.13
N THR A 104 11.32 3.85 -4.80
CA THR A 104 12.06 4.89 -4.05
C THR A 104 13.54 4.55 -4.03
N HIS A 105 14.26 4.90 -5.08
CA HIS A 105 15.67 4.55 -5.23
C HIS A 105 16.49 5.72 -5.77
N LEU A 106 17.67 5.95 -5.18
CA LEU A 106 18.62 6.95 -5.63
C LEU A 106 19.44 6.38 -6.80
N GLY A 107 18.96 6.60 -8.02
CA GLY A 107 19.65 6.22 -9.26
C GLY A 107 19.98 7.46 -10.11
N LYS A 108 20.83 7.27 -11.14
CA LYS A 108 21.23 8.37 -12.05
C LYS A 108 20.05 9.00 -12.80
N ASP A 109 19.00 8.23 -13.04
CA ASP A 109 17.81 8.64 -13.81
C ASP A 109 16.57 8.80 -12.92
N SER A 110 16.76 9.01 -11.60
CA SER A 110 15.65 9.21 -10.66
C SER A 110 14.96 10.54 -10.92
N LYS A 111 13.64 10.49 -11.07
CA LYS A 111 12.80 11.68 -11.17
C LYS A 111 12.41 12.18 -9.78
N SER A 112 12.06 13.47 -9.68
CA SER A 112 11.34 13.91 -8.49
C SER A 112 9.98 13.24 -8.41
N LEU A 113 9.52 12.89 -7.20
CA LEU A 113 8.16 12.39 -6.97
C LEU A 113 7.10 13.29 -7.62
N TYR A 114 7.33 14.61 -7.57
CA TYR A 114 6.38 15.61 -8.05
C TYR A 114 6.35 15.73 -9.58
N ASP A 115 7.31 15.11 -10.27
CA ASP A 115 7.39 15.05 -11.74
C ASP A 115 6.85 13.72 -12.31
N LEU A 116 6.42 12.81 -11.43
CA LEU A 116 5.79 11.56 -11.85
C LEU A 116 4.32 11.76 -12.15
N GLU A 117 3.85 11.10 -13.21
CA GLU A 117 2.42 10.93 -13.46
C GLU A 117 1.97 9.61 -12.86
N VAL A 118 1.04 9.67 -11.90
CA VAL A 118 0.63 8.51 -11.09
C VAL A 118 -0.90 8.35 -11.03
N THR A 119 -1.60 8.83 -12.05
CA THR A 119 -3.06 8.67 -12.21
C THR A 119 -3.47 7.31 -12.76
N GLY A 120 -2.55 6.59 -13.44
CA GLY A 120 -2.76 5.25 -13.96
C GLY A 120 -2.69 4.13 -12.91
N LYS A 121 -2.65 2.87 -13.37
CA LYS A 121 -2.48 1.69 -12.51
C LYS A 121 -1.02 1.57 -12.07
N VAL A 122 -0.71 1.97 -10.86
CA VAL A 122 0.68 2.12 -10.38
C VAL A 122 0.95 1.38 -9.07
N ALA A 123 2.12 0.77 -8.99
CA ALA A 123 2.68 0.20 -7.77
C ALA A 123 3.91 0.99 -7.32
N PHE A 124 4.01 1.28 -6.03
CA PHE A 124 5.16 1.96 -5.43
C PHE A 124 5.96 0.96 -4.59
N LEU A 125 7.25 0.81 -4.89
CA LEU A 125 8.16 -0.07 -4.17
C LEU A 125 9.00 0.73 -3.17
N PHE A 126 8.96 0.28 -1.92
CA PHE A 126 9.77 0.79 -0.82
C PHE A 126 10.62 -0.32 -0.23
N GLY A 127 11.88 -0.03 0.01
CA GLY A 127 12.83 -0.98 0.57
C GLY A 127 13.05 -0.80 2.07
N ASN A 128 13.92 -1.65 2.59
CA ASN A 128 14.42 -1.60 3.97
C ASN A 128 15.14 -0.28 4.28
N GLU A 129 15.05 0.20 5.51
CA GLU A 129 15.64 1.48 5.94
C GLU A 129 17.18 1.47 5.92
N LYS A 130 17.80 0.31 6.02
CA LYS A 130 19.27 0.16 6.06
C LYS A 130 19.84 -0.18 4.70
N GLU A 131 19.24 -1.17 4.03
CA GLU A 131 19.76 -1.77 2.81
C GLU A 131 19.09 -1.20 1.54
N GLY A 132 17.96 -0.51 1.71
CA GLY A 132 17.19 -0.01 0.59
C GLY A 132 16.43 -1.10 -0.14
N ILE A 133 16.33 -0.98 -1.45
CA ILE A 133 15.69 -1.94 -2.36
C ILE A 133 16.77 -2.81 -2.98
N SER A 134 16.55 -4.12 -3.05
CA SER A 134 17.49 -5.04 -3.66
C SER A 134 17.66 -4.80 -5.17
N GLU A 135 18.87 -5.06 -5.71
CA GLU A 135 19.13 -4.96 -7.15
C GLU A 135 18.19 -5.85 -7.97
N GLU A 136 17.85 -7.02 -7.43
CA GLU A 136 16.90 -7.93 -8.05
C GLU A 136 15.52 -7.31 -8.17
N ALA A 137 15.00 -6.65 -7.14
CA ALA A 137 13.70 -5.99 -7.17
C ALA A 137 13.71 -4.74 -8.07
N VAL A 138 14.81 -3.96 -8.06
CA VAL A 138 14.99 -2.81 -8.96
C VAL A 138 14.88 -3.21 -10.43
N ALA A 139 15.40 -4.40 -10.80
CA ALA A 139 15.33 -4.89 -12.18
C ALA A 139 13.90 -5.12 -12.71
N TYR A 140 12.91 -5.18 -11.84
CA TYR A 140 11.48 -5.29 -12.20
C TYR A 140 10.76 -3.96 -12.24
N THR A 141 11.39 -2.85 -11.88
CA THR A 141 10.76 -1.53 -11.87
C THR A 141 10.82 -0.86 -13.24
N ASP A 142 9.85 0.01 -13.49
CA ASP A 142 9.73 0.77 -14.74
C ASP A 142 10.35 2.18 -14.59
N GLY A 143 10.78 2.53 -13.40
CA GLY A 143 11.48 3.76 -13.06
C GLY A 143 11.66 3.96 -11.57
N ASN A 144 12.45 4.97 -11.22
CA ASN A 144 12.73 5.33 -9.84
C ASN A 144 12.47 6.82 -9.60
N PHE A 145 12.14 7.11 -8.37
CA PHE A 145 11.89 8.48 -7.94
C PHE A 145 12.52 8.77 -6.58
N THR A 146 12.68 10.05 -6.33
CA THR A 146 13.15 10.58 -5.05
C THR A 146 12.14 11.59 -4.51
N ILE A 147 12.03 11.62 -3.18
CA ILE A 147 11.34 12.70 -2.49
C ILE A 147 12.38 13.79 -2.23
N PRO A 148 12.22 15.02 -2.78
CA PRO A 148 13.20 16.08 -2.57
C PRO A 148 13.44 16.38 -1.10
N GLN A 149 14.71 16.43 -0.70
CA GLN A 149 15.15 16.72 0.66
C GLN A 149 16.18 17.86 0.63
N TYR A 150 16.01 18.83 1.50
CA TYR A 150 16.85 20.04 1.56
C TYR A 150 17.60 20.16 2.89
N GLY A 151 17.51 19.14 3.74
CA GLY A 151 18.16 19.10 5.05
C GLY A 151 19.44 18.26 5.06
N MET A 152 19.92 17.96 6.25
CA MET A 152 21.14 17.15 6.48
C MET A 152 20.87 15.64 6.35
N VAL A 153 19.62 15.21 6.49
CA VAL A 153 19.25 13.79 6.37
C VAL A 153 19.16 13.39 4.89
N ASN A 154 19.60 12.17 4.59
CA ASN A 154 19.59 11.62 3.23
C ASN A 154 18.45 10.64 2.98
N SER A 155 17.70 10.30 4.02
CA SER A 155 16.56 9.36 3.93
C SER A 155 15.48 9.75 4.92
N LEU A 156 14.23 9.43 4.56
CA LEU A 156 13.07 9.50 5.44
C LEU A 156 12.78 8.11 6.00
N ASN A 157 12.14 8.05 7.16
CA ASN A 157 11.52 6.81 7.62
C ASN A 157 10.56 6.30 6.53
N ILE A 158 10.55 4.99 6.30
CA ILE A 158 9.78 4.36 5.21
C ILE A 158 8.28 4.71 5.27
N SER A 159 7.67 4.72 6.45
CA SER A 159 6.25 5.04 6.58
C SER A 159 5.96 6.49 6.23
N VAL A 160 6.91 7.40 6.48
CA VAL A 160 6.83 8.81 6.08
C VAL A 160 7.00 8.94 4.57
N ALA A 161 8.01 8.30 3.98
CA ALA A 161 8.23 8.29 2.54
C ALA A 161 7.00 7.75 1.79
N CYS A 162 6.44 6.65 2.28
CA CYS A 162 5.21 6.07 1.75
C CYS A 162 4.03 7.04 1.85
N ALA A 163 3.84 7.71 2.99
CA ALA A 163 2.75 8.65 3.17
C ALA A 163 2.86 9.84 2.20
N ILE A 164 4.05 10.43 2.05
CA ILE A 164 4.27 11.54 1.11
C ILE A 164 3.96 11.11 -0.32
N THR A 165 4.46 9.92 -0.73
CA THR A 165 4.24 9.38 -2.08
C THR A 165 2.76 9.14 -2.35
N LEU A 166 2.06 8.47 -1.42
CA LEU A 166 0.66 8.14 -1.60
C LEU A 166 -0.25 9.38 -1.56
N TYR A 167 0.07 10.39 -0.77
CA TYR A 167 -0.71 11.63 -0.75
C TYR A 167 -0.44 12.52 -1.96
N GLU A 168 0.75 12.47 -2.56
CA GLU A 168 0.97 13.10 -3.86
C GLU A 168 0.16 12.37 -4.96
N ALA A 169 0.17 11.04 -4.97
CA ALA A 169 -0.69 10.27 -5.88
C ALA A 169 -2.19 10.56 -5.64
N CYS A 170 -2.61 10.66 -4.38
CA CYS A 170 -3.97 11.05 -4.01
C CYS A 170 -4.34 12.43 -4.58
N ARG A 171 -3.48 13.42 -4.41
CA ARG A 171 -3.68 14.78 -4.94
C ARG A 171 -3.87 14.79 -6.46
N GLN A 172 -3.02 14.05 -7.20
CA GLN A 172 -3.15 13.97 -8.66
C GLN A 172 -4.44 13.28 -9.08
N ARG A 173 -4.82 12.18 -8.40
CA ARG A 173 -6.04 11.41 -8.67
C ARG A 173 -7.31 12.17 -8.31
N GLU A 174 -7.28 12.94 -7.22
CA GLU A 174 -8.39 13.83 -6.85
C GLU A 174 -8.58 14.94 -7.91
N ALA A 175 -7.48 15.56 -8.35
CA ALA A 175 -7.52 16.56 -9.43
C ALA A 175 -8.01 15.98 -10.77
N ALA A 176 -7.82 14.68 -11.02
CA ALA A 176 -8.32 13.96 -12.17
C ALA A 176 -9.76 13.40 -12.00
N GLY A 177 -10.44 13.63 -10.86
CA GLY A 177 -11.80 13.16 -10.60
C GLY A 177 -11.92 11.66 -10.25
N LEU A 178 -10.81 10.92 -10.11
CA LEU A 178 -10.82 9.46 -9.96
C LEU A 178 -11.41 8.96 -8.64
N TYR A 179 -11.60 9.82 -7.64
CA TYR A 179 -12.28 9.48 -6.39
C TYR A 179 -13.81 9.67 -6.46
N GLU A 180 -14.30 10.47 -7.39
CA GLU A 180 -15.73 10.79 -7.56
C GLU A 180 -16.38 9.88 -8.61
N GLU A 181 -15.64 9.47 -9.65
CA GLU A 181 -16.11 8.67 -10.78
C GLU A 181 -15.90 7.16 -10.61
N GLY A 182 -15.50 6.69 -9.42
CA GLY A 182 -15.26 5.27 -9.15
C GLY A 182 -16.54 4.43 -9.30
N GLU A 183 -16.41 3.26 -9.92
CA GLU A 183 -17.50 2.29 -9.96
C GLU A 183 -17.72 1.63 -8.60
N PHE A 184 -18.99 1.45 -8.21
CA PHE A 184 -19.34 0.75 -6.99
C PHE A 184 -18.92 -0.72 -7.06
N ASN A 185 -18.04 -1.13 -6.15
CA ASN A 185 -17.57 -2.51 -6.04
C ASN A 185 -18.43 -3.29 -5.02
N GLU A 186 -19.42 -4.04 -5.53
CA GLU A 186 -20.36 -4.81 -4.70
C GLU A 186 -19.67 -5.92 -3.90
N GLU A 187 -18.65 -6.58 -4.46
CA GLU A 187 -17.89 -7.64 -3.76
C GLU A 187 -17.16 -7.07 -2.55
N LEU A 188 -16.52 -5.92 -2.73
CA LEU A 188 -15.82 -5.22 -1.65
C LEU A 188 -16.78 -4.69 -0.58
N TYR A 189 -17.92 -4.16 -0.98
CA TYR A 189 -18.96 -3.73 -0.05
C TYR A 189 -19.45 -4.89 0.81
N ASN A 190 -19.74 -6.04 0.20
CA ASN A 190 -20.14 -7.26 0.89
C ASN A 190 -19.04 -7.80 1.81
N HIS A 191 -17.77 -7.70 1.38
CA HIS A 191 -16.63 -8.02 2.23
C HIS A 191 -16.60 -7.17 3.51
N TYR A 192 -16.84 -5.87 3.42
CA TYR A 192 -16.88 -4.99 4.59
C TYR A 192 -18.03 -5.32 5.55
N ILE A 193 -19.18 -5.69 5.03
CA ILE A 193 -20.31 -6.18 5.86
C ILE A 193 -19.91 -7.45 6.60
N ALA A 194 -19.32 -8.43 5.88
CA ALA A 194 -18.85 -9.68 6.47
C ALA A 194 -17.82 -9.45 7.59
N GLN A 195 -16.82 -8.57 7.35
CA GLN A 195 -15.81 -8.23 8.35
C GLN A 195 -16.40 -7.52 9.58
N HIS A 196 -17.46 -6.73 9.39
CA HIS A 196 -18.18 -6.13 10.52
C HIS A 196 -18.88 -7.22 11.35
N ASN A 197 -19.57 -8.15 10.69
CA ASN A 197 -20.32 -9.21 11.35
C ASN A 197 -19.41 -10.13 12.17
N VAL A 198 -18.23 -10.53 11.62
CA VAL A 198 -17.22 -11.30 12.35
C VAL A 198 -16.78 -10.59 13.64
N ARG A 199 -16.58 -9.27 13.60
CA ARG A 199 -16.17 -8.49 14.79
C ARG A 199 -17.21 -8.51 15.90
N TYR A 200 -18.47 -8.60 15.56
CA TYR A 200 -19.59 -8.54 16.52
C TYR A 200 -20.30 -9.87 16.71
N ASN A 201 -19.71 -10.99 16.20
CA ASN A 201 -20.28 -12.33 16.26
C ASN A 201 -21.74 -12.40 15.77
N LEU A 202 -22.00 -11.80 14.59
CA LEU A 202 -23.31 -11.79 13.91
C LEU A 202 -23.36 -12.85 12.83
#